data_ede4ac28edadc1374e25725dd5351b75
#
_entry.id   ede4ac28edadc1374e25725dd5351b75
#
_cell.length_a   1.000
_cell.length_b   1.000
_cell.length_c   1.000
_cell.angle_alpha   90.00
_cell.angle_beta   90.00
_cell.angle_gamma   90.00
#
_symmetry.space_group_name_H-M   'P 1'
#
loop_
_entity.id
_entity.type
_entity.pdbx_description
1 polymer ?
#
loop_
_entity_poly.entity_id
_entity_poly.type
_entity_poly.pdbx_seq_one_letter_code
_entity_poly.pdbx_strand_id
1 'polypeptide(L)'
;GSYAAALSRNGFEVGAVDRDPDAIGYALEAGYIRHGSVTAEPDYIGGFDIVVFALYPSVLLDWVEKNARFFKKGALITDVTGVKSGIVFRVQELLPPGTEFVGAHPMAGREVSGVTNASPDLFCGANFIVTPTPANTEEAIRLCEDLGRELGSGTVSRLSPAEHDEMIGFLSQLTHCIAVTLMSCKESRHLVDYTGDSFRDLTRIAKINENMWSELFLMNRDELLSQMDLFLEHFTILRNALERGDAETMKSMMRLSTERRRYFDKKQ
;
A
#
# COMPACT_ATOMS: atom_id res chain seq x y z
N GLY A 1 3.43 9.79 8.89
CA GLY A 1 4.59 9.93 9.78
C GLY A 1 5.88 9.44 9.14
N SER A 2 5.98 8.16 8.75
CA SER A 2 7.25 7.59 8.21
C SER A 2 7.74 8.29 6.94
N TYR A 3 6.84 8.69 6.06
CA TYR A 3 7.17 9.47 4.86
C TYR A 3 7.79 10.82 5.24
N ALA A 4 7.14 11.54 6.15
CA ALA A 4 7.62 12.82 6.65
C ALA A 4 8.99 12.69 7.33
N ALA A 5 9.16 11.68 8.19
CA ALA A 5 10.42 11.42 8.88
C ALA A 5 11.58 11.12 7.92
N ALA A 6 11.34 10.31 6.87
CA ALA A 6 12.35 9.96 5.87
C ALA A 6 12.77 11.19 5.05
N LEU A 7 11.83 11.97 4.54
CA LEU A 7 12.10 13.16 3.75
C LEU A 7 12.77 14.27 4.57
N SER A 8 12.31 14.50 5.82
CA SER A 8 12.93 15.48 6.71
C SER A 8 14.39 15.14 7.01
N ARG A 9 14.69 13.84 7.23
CA ARG A 9 16.07 13.35 7.41
C ARG A 9 16.95 13.63 6.20
N ASN A 10 16.38 13.56 4.99
CA ASN A 10 17.08 13.82 3.73
C ASN A 10 17.14 15.32 3.37
N GLY A 11 16.73 16.21 4.27
CA GLY A 11 16.87 17.67 4.13
C GLY A 11 15.71 18.36 3.40
N PHE A 12 14.63 17.67 3.12
CA PHE A 12 13.42 18.31 2.59
C PHE A 12 12.73 19.14 3.67
N GLU A 13 12.15 20.26 3.26
CA GLU A 13 11.24 21.01 4.09
C GLU A 13 9.86 20.34 4.04
N VAL A 14 9.48 19.72 5.16
CA VAL A 14 8.26 18.91 5.24
C VAL A 14 7.24 19.61 6.12
N GLY A 15 6.01 19.75 5.59
CA GLY A 15 4.84 20.14 6.35
C GLY A 15 3.80 19.02 6.37
N ALA A 16 2.84 19.11 7.28
CA ALA A 16 1.73 18.15 7.34
C ALA A 16 0.38 18.80 7.64
N VAL A 17 -0.67 18.17 7.13
CA VAL A 17 -2.05 18.41 7.56
C VAL A 17 -2.57 17.12 8.17
N ASP A 18 -3.00 17.15 9.41
CA ASP A 18 -3.70 16.07 10.08
C ASP A 18 -4.78 16.64 10.98
N ARG A 19 -5.97 16.03 10.99
CA ARG A 19 -7.08 16.45 11.87
C ARG A 19 -6.81 16.27 13.35
N ASP A 20 -5.82 15.44 13.70
CA ASP A 20 -5.40 15.15 15.06
C ASP A 20 -4.27 16.11 15.48
N PRO A 21 -4.54 17.08 16.39
CA PRO A 21 -3.55 18.03 16.86
C PRO A 21 -2.40 17.36 17.61
N ASP A 22 -2.64 16.24 18.30
CA ASP A 22 -1.61 15.51 19.03
C ASP A 22 -0.63 14.85 18.05
N ALA A 23 -1.13 14.36 16.91
CA ALA A 23 -0.28 13.84 15.83
C ALA A 23 0.62 14.92 15.22
N ILE A 24 0.10 16.13 15.01
CA ILE A 24 0.89 17.29 14.55
C ILE A 24 1.92 17.68 15.59
N GLY A 25 1.51 17.81 16.86
CA GLY A 25 2.42 18.14 17.97
C GLY A 25 3.58 17.17 18.07
N TYR A 26 3.29 15.88 18.06
CA TYR A 26 4.33 14.83 18.09
C TYR A 26 5.28 14.92 16.89
N ALA A 27 4.74 15.10 15.68
CA ALA A 27 5.56 15.19 14.47
C ALA A 27 6.51 16.40 14.47
N LEU A 28 6.08 17.53 15.03
CA LEU A 28 6.91 18.72 15.25
C LEU A 28 8.02 18.46 16.27
N GLU A 29 7.69 17.89 17.44
CA GLU A 29 8.65 17.57 18.50
C GLU A 29 9.69 16.54 18.04
N ALA A 30 9.26 15.52 17.27
CA ALA A 30 10.15 14.50 16.71
C ALA A 30 11.00 15.01 15.54
N GLY A 31 10.77 16.23 15.05
CA GLY A 31 11.47 16.80 13.90
C GLY A 31 11.09 16.16 12.54
N TYR A 32 9.95 15.49 12.47
CA TYR A 32 9.44 14.88 11.23
C TYR A 32 8.87 15.91 10.27
N ILE A 33 8.38 17.04 10.81
CA ILE A 33 7.86 18.17 10.05
C ILE A 33 8.38 19.49 10.63
N ARG A 34 8.47 20.52 9.80
CA ARG A 34 8.83 21.87 10.21
C ARG A 34 7.64 22.71 10.65
N HIS A 35 6.49 22.47 10.05
CA HIS A 35 5.23 23.15 10.34
C HIS A 35 4.06 22.20 10.05
N GLY A 36 2.94 22.42 10.71
CA GLY A 36 1.76 21.60 10.56
C GLY A 36 0.47 22.39 10.74
N SER A 37 -0.61 21.85 10.20
CA SER A 37 -1.95 22.42 10.38
C SER A 37 -2.96 21.32 10.66
N VAL A 38 -3.99 21.63 11.44
CA VAL A 38 -5.14 20.73 11.66
C VAL A 38 -6.23 20.92 10.63
N THR A 39 -6.10 21.92 9.76
CA THR A 39 -7.03 22.26 8.70
C THR A 39 -6.31 22.48 7.37
N ALA A 40 -7.05 22.28 6.28
CA ALA A 40 -6.55 22.45 4.91
C ALA A 40 -6.65 23.94 4.49
N GLU A 41 -5.84 24.81 5.11
CA GLU A 41 -5.84 26.23 4.78
C GLU A 41 -5.29 26.46 3.37
N PRO A 42 -5.95 27.29 2.52
CA PRO A 42 -5.55 27.53 1.13
C PRO A 42 -4.10 27.96 0.95
N ASP A 43 -3.66 28.95 1.73
CA ASP A 43 -2.29 29.48 1.65
C ASP A 43 -1.24 28.45 2.11
N TYR A 44 -1.62 27.57 3.05
CA TYR A 44 -0.75 26.51 3.50
C TYR A 44 -0.59 25.43 2.43
N ILE A 45 -1.69 24.93 1.86
CA ILE A 45 -1.68 23.90 0.82
C ILE A 45 -0.98 24.42 -0.46
N GLY A 46 -1.22 25.65 -0.83
CA GLY A 46 -0.64 26.29 -2.02
C GLY A 46 0.86 26.55 -1.97
N GLY A 47 1.50 26.29 -0.81
CA GLY A 47 2.94 26.45 -0.63
C GLY A 47 3.80 25.26 -1.10
N PHE A 48 3.22 24.08 -1.30
CA PHE A 48 3.97 22.85 -1.53
C PHE A 48 4.18 22.52 -3.02
N ASP A 49 5.39 22.07 -3.34
CA ASP A 49 5.76 21.56 -4.68
C ASP A 49 5.34 20.10 -4.87
N ILE A 50 5.28 19.34 -3.78
CA ILE A 50 4.85 17.93 -3.76
C ILE A 50 3.85 17.74 -2.63
N VAL A 51 2.73 17.11 -2.93
CA VAL A 51 1.71 16.72 -1.94
C VAL A 51 1.54 15.21 -1.94
N VAL A 52 1.72 14.58 -0.78
CA VAL A 52 1.59 13.12 -0.61
C VAL A 52 0.37 12.80 0.25
N PHE A 53 -0.59 12.09 -0.30
CA PHE A 53 -1.75 11.63 0.43
C PHE A 53 -1.49 10.30 1.14
N ALA A 54 -1.57 10.32 2.48
CA ALA A 54 -1.53 9.14 3.33
C ALA A 54 -2.88 8.98 4.04
N LEU A 55 -3.95 8.91 3.25
CA LEU A 55 -5.35 8.83 3.68
C LEU A 55 -5.98 7.53 3.17
N TYR A 56 -7.09 7.12 3.76
CA TYR A 56 -7.95 6.09 3.19
C TYR A 56 -8.52 6.57 1.85
N PRO A 57 -8.74 5.66 0.88
CA PRO A 57 -9.12 6.04 -0.47
C PRO A 57 -10.35 6.96 -0.56
N SER A 58 -11.43 6.64 0.15
CA SER A 58 -12.65 7.48 0.19
C SER A 58 -12.38 8.86 0.78
N VAL A 59 -11.60 8.93 1.85
CA VAL A 59 -11.22 10.20 2.50
C VAL A 59 -10.33 11.03 1.58
N LEU A 60 -9.44 10.39 0.80
CA LEU A 60 -8.59 11.05 -0.19
C LEU A 60 -9.46 11.73 -1.26
N LEU A 61 -10.39 10.99 -1.85
CA LEU A 61 -11.28 11.52 -2.90
C LEU A 61 -12.11 12.71 -2.39
N ASP A 62 -12.72 12.58 -1.23
CA ASP A 62 -13.49 13.65 -0.59
C ASP A 62 -12.64 14.89 -0.29
N TRP A 63 -11.40 14.65 0.14
CA TRP A 63 -10.47 15.74 0.47
C TRP A 63 -10.03 16.49 -0.79
N VAL A 64 -9.67 15.77 -1.86
CA VAL A 64 -9.28 16.36 -3.14
C VAL A 64 -10.43 17.15 -3.75
N GLU A 65 -11.65 16.62 -3.77
CA GLU A 65 -12.83 17.31 -4.29
C GLU A 65 -13.06 18.69 -3.64
N LYS A 66 -12.78 18.79 -2.34
CA LYS A 66 -12.95 20.04 -1.57
C LYS A 66 -11.80 21.02 -1.75
N ASN A 67 -10.57 20.55 -1.92
CA ASN A 67 -9.37 21.33 -1.73
C ASN A 67 -8.46 21.44 -2.97
N ALA A 68 -8.68 20.65 -4.01
CA ALA A 68 -7.79 20.59 -5.20
C ALA A 68 -7.46 21.95 -5.82
N ARG A 69 -8.42 22.89 -5.77
CA ARG A 69 -8.26 24.26 -6.30
C ARG A 69 -7.17 25.08 -5.60
N PHE A 70 -6.70 24.64 -4.45
CA PHE A 70 -5.68 25.33 -3.65
C PHE A 70 -4.26 24.81 -3.91
N PHE A 71 -4.09 23.75 -4.69
CA PHE A 71 -2.75 23.25 -5.01
C PHE A 71 -1.97 24.27 -5.84
N LYS A 72 -0.69 24.33 -5.55
CA LYS A 72 0.26 25.13 -6.35
C LYS A 72 0.26 24.64 -7.79
N LYS A 73 0.20 25.56 -8.74
CA LYS A 73 0.33 25.22 -10.15
C LYS A 73 1.68 24.56 -10.42
N GLY A 74 1.67 23.40 -11.08
CA GLY A 74 2.87 22.59 -11.34
C GLY A 74 3.28 21.68 -10.18
N ALA A 75 2.50 21.65 -9.08
CA ALA A 75 2.77 20.71 -8.00
C ALA A 75 2.52 19.25 -8.46
N LEU A 76 3.37 18.34 -8.00
CA LEU A 76 3.14 16.91 -8.08
C LEU A 76 2.24 16.48 -6.93
N ILE A 77 1.12 15.84 -7.26
CA ILE A 77 0.24 15.22 -6.28
C ILE A 77 0.42 13.70 -6.38
N THR A 78 0.61 13.04 -5.25
CA THR A 78 0.79 11.57 -5.20
C THR A 78 0.14 10.98 -3.94
N ASP A 79 0.13 9.67 -3.82
CA ASP A 79 -0.49 8.95 -2.71
C ASP A 79 0.35 7.74 -2.27
N VAL A 80 -0.14 7.03 -1.25
CA VAL A 80 0.42 5.76 -0.76
C VAL A 80 -0.63 4.64 -0.69
N THR A 81 -1.78 4.82 -1.32
CA THR A 81 -2.90 3.87 -1.19
C THR A 81 -2.57 2.51 -1.79
N GLY A 82 -3.21 1.47 -1.28
CA GLY A 82 -3.01 0.09 -1.71
C GLY A 82 -3.80 -0.32 -2.96
N VAL A 83 -4.57 0.58 -3.58
CA VAL A 83 -5.32 0.37 -4.82
C VAL A 83 -5.19 1.59 -5.72
N LYS A 84 -5.28 1.44 -7.05
CA LYS A 84 -4.98 2.52 -8.00
C LYS A 84 -6.08 2.83 -8.99
N SER A 85 -6.66 1.82 -9.65
CA SER A 85 -7.63 2.03 -10.74
C SER A 85 -8.83 2.89 -10.35
N GLY A 86 -9.34 2.72 -9.13
CA GLY A 86 -10.47 3.50 -8.63
C GLY A 86 -10.10 4.93 -8.15
N ILE A 87 -8.82 5.28 -8.11
CA ILE A 87 -8.33 6.53 -7.52
C ILE A 87 -7.66 7.43 -8.56
N VAL A 88 -6.67 6.90 -9.29
CA VAL A 88 -5.76 7.74 -10.09
C VAL A 88 -6.49 8.57 -11.14
N PHE A 89 -7.46 7.98 -11.83
CA PHE A 89 -8.23 8.69 -12.86
C PHE A 89 -9.16 9.72 -12.23
N ARG A 90 -9.85 9.34 -11.15
CA ARG A 90 -10.80 10.24 -10.49
C ARG A 90 -10.10 11.43 -9.84
N VAL A 91 -8.96 11.23 -9.20
CA VAL A 91 -8.17 12.33 -8.64
C VAL A 91 -7.70 13.26 -9.75
N GLN A 92 -7.14 12.71 -10.85
CA GLN A 92 -6.67 13.54 -11.96
C GLN A 92 -7.77 14.40 -12.59
N GLU A 93 -9.01 13.89 -12.68
CA GLU A 93 -10.17 14.66 -13.14
C GLU A 93 -10.54 15.83 -12.23
N LEU A 94 -10.28 15.73 -10.93
CA LEU A 94 -10.59 16.73 -9.93
C LEU A 94 -9.52 17.84 -9.83
N LEU A 95 -8.32 17.58 -10.37
CA LEU A 95 -7.22 18.55 -10.28
C LEU A 95 -7.38 19.72 -11.24
N PRO A 96 -6.93 20.93 -10.84
CA PRO A 96 -6.90 22.07 -11.72
C PRO A 96 -5.88 21.87 -12.86
N PRO A 97 -6.09 22.53 -14.01
CA PRO A 97 -5.16 22.46 -15.15
C PRO A 97 -3.72 22.83 -14.76
N GLY A 98 -2.77 21.98 -15.17
CA GLY A 98 -1.34 22.16 -14.89
C GLY A 98 -0.89 21.61 -13.54
N THR A 99 -1.72 20.78 -12.90
CA THR A 99 -1.38 19.97 -11.74
C THR A 99 -1.54 18.50 -12.14
N GLU A 100 -0.64 17.63 -11.70
CA GLU A 100 -0.66 16.22 -12.08
C GLU A 100 -0.74 15.32 -10.85
N PHE A 101 -1.55 14.28 -10.96
CA PHE A 101 -1.58 13.19 -9.99
C PHE A 101 -0.85 11.97 -10.55
N VAL A 102 0.22 11.57 -9.93
CA VAL A 102 0.92 10.32 -10.24
C VAL A 102 0.75 9.36 -9.05
N GLY A 103 0.01 8.30 -9.24
CA GLY A 103 -0.21 7.32 -8.18
C GLY A 103 1.09 6.62 -7.79
N ALA A 104 1.27 6.36 -6.48
CA ALA A 104 2.41 5.60 -5.97
C ALA A 104 1.99 4.64 -4.85
N HIS A 105 2.73 3.54 -4.73
CA HIS A 105 2.51 2.56 -3.67
C HIS A 105 3.85 2.03 -3.16
N PRO A 106 4.34 2.52 -2.01
CA PRO A 106 5.48 1.90 -1.34
C PRO A 106 5.05 0.54 -0.75
N MET A 107 5.70 -0.54 -1.19
CA MET A 107 5.41 -1.90 -0.74
C MET A 107 6.02 -2.16 0.65
N ALA A 108 5.68 -1.31 1.59
CA ALA A 108 6.13 -1.34 2.96
C ALA A 108 5.00 -0.88 3.89
N GLY A 109 4.68 -1.70 4.87
CA GLY A 109 3.64 -1.42 5.87
C GLY A 109 3.98 -2.08 7.19
N ARG A 110 3.31 -1.61 8.24
CA ARG A 110 3.39 -2.20 9.59
C ARG A 110 1.97 -2.37 10.13
N GLU A 111 1.79 -3.37 10.95
CA GLU A 111 0.49 -3.68 11.59
C GLU A 111 0.18 -2.73 12.76
N VAL A 112 0.85 -1.57 12.79
CA VAL A 112 0.66 -0.49 13.78
C VAL A 112 0.38 0.82 13.07
N SER A 113 -0.45 1.66 13.65
CA SER A 113 -0.84 2.97 13.12
C SER A 113 -0.37 4.12 14.01
N GLY A 114 -0.49 5.33 13.50
CA GLY A 114 -0.17 6.57 14.20
C GLY A 114 1.27 7.04 14.01
N VAL A 115 1.47 8.34 14.17
CA VAL A 115 2.75 9.01 13.97
C VAL A 115 3.81 8.58 14.98
N THR A 116 3.41 8.17 16.19
CA THR A 116 4.30 7.66 17.24
C THR A 116 5.01 6.36 16.86
N ASN A 117 4.46 5.62 15.89
CA ASN A 117 5.05 4.41 15.32
C ASN A 117 5.82 4.67 14.01
N ALA A 118 6.00 5.93 13.63
CA ALA A 118 6.72 6.27 12.41
C ALA A 118 8.20 5.86 12.49
N SER A 119 8.73 5.45 11.35
CA SER A 119 10.16 5.13 11.21
C SER A 119 10.67 5.68 9.89
N PRO A 120 11.74 6.46 9.87
CA PRO A 120 12.35 6.95 8.64
C PRO A 120 12.94 5.85 7.77
N ASP A 121 13.17 4.64 8.35
CA ASP A 121 13.74 3.50 7.64
C ASP A 121 12.68 2.52 7.10
N LEU A 122 11.39 2.84 7.27
CA LEU A 122 10.29 1.95 6.86
C LEU A 122 10.39 1.52 5.40
N PHE A 123 10.82 2.42 4.54
CA PHE A 123 10.87 2.22 3.09
C PHE A 123 12.23 1.71 2.59
N CYS A 124 13.25 1.65 3.46
CA CYS A 124 14.60 1.23 3.06
C CYS A 124 14.59 -0.20 2.51
N GLY A 125 15.04 -0.33 1.25
CA GLY A 125 15.08 -1.60 0.54
C GLY A 125 13.72 -2.15 0.09
N ALA A 126 12.60 -1.47 0.37
CA ALA A 126 11.28 -1.87 -0.11
C ALA A 126 11.11 -1.56 -1.61
N ASN A 127 10.17 -2.23 -2.26
CA ASN A 127 9.75 -1.87 -3.61
C ASN A 127 8.86 -0.63 -3.56
N PHE A 128 9.01 0.25 -4.55
CA PHE A 128 8.16 1.42 -4.75
C PHE A 128 7.56 1.37 -6.15
N ILE A 129 6.24 1.37 -6.25
CA ILE A 129 5.54 1.24 -7.51
C ILE A 129 4.94 2.58 -7.86
N VAL A 130 5.25 3.09 -9.06
CA VAL A 130 4.65 4.28 -9.64
C VAL A 130 3.62 3.84 -10.66
N THR A 131 2.42 4.43 -10.61
CA THR A 131 1.30 4.06 -11.48
C THR A 131 0.84 5.26 -12.31
N PRO A 132 1.60 5.60 -13.38
CA PRO A 132 1.25 6.71 -14.24
C PRO A 132 0.03 6.41 -15.09
N THR A 133 -0.65 7.47 -15.52
CA THR A 133 -1.72 7.45 -16.50
C THR A 133 -1.28 8.17 -17.78
N PRO A 134 -2.02 8.03 -18.89
CA PRO A 134 -1.74 8.81 -20.11
C PRO A 134 -1.82 10.34 -19.94
N ALA A 135 -2.39 10.82 -18.84
CA ALA A 135 -2.47 12.26 -18.53
C ALA A 135 -1.18 12.79 -17.89
N ASN A 136 -0.23 11.93 -17.51
CA ASN A 136 0.99 12.34 -16.82
C ASN A 136 2.12 12.64 -17.79
N THR A 137 2.85 13.71 -17.50
CA THR A 137 4.12 14.01 -18.17
C THR A 137 5.25 13.11 -17.65
N GLU A 138 6.24 12.86 -18.50
CA GLU A 138 7.43 12.10 -18.11
C GLU A 138 8.21 12.79 -16.97
N GLU A 139 8.11 14.12 -16.88
CA GLU A 139 8.72 14.90 -15.80
C GLU A 139 8.06 14.60 -14.44
N ALA A 140 6.73 14.61 -14.38
CA ALA A 140 5.98 14.28 -13.16
C ALA A 140 6.22 12.81 -12.73
N ILE A 141 6.27 11.90 -13.71
CA ILE A 141 6.55 10.48 -13.43
C ILE A 141 7.94 10.31 -12.81
N ARG A 142 8.96 10.94 -13.41
CA ARG A 142 10.34 10.89 -12.88
C ARG A 142 10.45 11.50 -11.48
N LEU A 143 9.79 12.62 -11.24
CA LEU A 143 9.76 13.25 -9.92
C LEU A 143 9.16 12.31 -8.87
N CYS A 144 8.09 11.58 -9.22
CA CYS A 144 7.51 10.57 -8.34
C CYS A 144 8.46 9.37 -8.09
N GLU A 145 9.20 8.93 -9.12
CA GLU A 145 10.23 7.88 -8.96
C GLU A 145 11.38 8.35 -8.07
N ASP A 146 11.84 9.58 -8.25
CA ASP A 146 12.90 10.16 -7.44
C ASP A 146 12.47 10.27 -5.98
N LEU A 147 11.20 10.63 -5.72
CA LEU A 147 10.64 10.59 -4.38
C LEU A 147 10.74 9.18 -3.75
N GLY A 148 10.45 8.13 -4.51
CA GLY A 148 10.67 6.74 -4.06
C GLY A 148 12.13 6.43 -3.73
N ARG A 149 13.08 6.94 -4.52
CA ARG A 149 14.52 6.78 -4.26
C ARG A 149 14.95 7.54 -3.01
N GLU A 150 14.44 8.76 -2.82
CA GLU A 150 14.70 9.57 -1.62
C GLU A 150 14.18 8.92 -0.34
N LEU A 151 13.16 8.09 -0.42
CA LEU A 151 12.69 7.29 0.71
C LEU A 151 13.61 6.09 1.01
N GLY A 152 14.62 5.82 0.18
CA GLY A 152 15.53 4.69 0.33
C GLY A 152 15.00 3.38 -0.24
N SER A 153 14.03 3.42 -1.15
CA SER A 153 13.47 2.22 -1.78
C SER A 153 14.53 1.45 -2.57
N GLY A 154 14.50 0.12 -2.50
CA GLY A 154 15.45 -0.74 -3.17
C GLY A 154 15.17 -0.89 -4.67
N THR A 155 13.93 -0.88 -5.06
CA THR A 155 13.48 -0.97 -6.45
C THR A 155 12.34 0.03 -6.67
N VAL A 156 12.45 0.81 -7.73
CA VAL A 156 11.36 1.69 -8.22
C VAL A 156 10.93 1.17 -9.57
N SER A 157 9.65 0.89 -9.74
CA SER A 157 9.09 0.32 -10.97
C SER A 157 7.81 1.03 -11.39
N ARG A 158 7.49 0.96 -12.69
CA ARG A 158 6.24 1.49 -13.25
C ARG A 158 5.32 0.34 -13.60
N LEU A 159 4.05 0.49 -13.25
CA LEU A 159 2.95 -0.35 -13.69
C LEU A 159 1.78 0.54 -14.11
N SER A 160 0.96 0.09 -15.03
CA SER A 160 -0.35 0.72 -15.20
C SER A 160 -1.20 0.50 -13.94
N PRO A 161 -2.19 1.36 -13.67
CA PRO A 161 -3.10 1.16 -12.54
C PRO A 161 -3.77 -0.22 -12.52
N ALA A 162 -4.14 -0.76 -13.69
CA ALA A 162 -4.75 -2.09 -13.82
C ALA A 162 -3.76 -3.22 -13.48
N GLU A 163 -2.55 -3.19 -14.05
CA GLU A 163 -1.49 -4.17 -13.73
C GLU A 163 -1.12 -4.14 -12.23
N HIS A 164 -1.09 -2.94 -11.64
CA HIS A 164 -0.89 -2.78 -10.19
C HIS A 164 -1.97 -3.49 -9.40
N ASP A 165 -3.25 -3.25 -9.71
CA ASP A 165 -4.37 -3.77 -8.94
C ASP A 165 -4.52 -5.30 -9.11
N GLU A 166 -4.25 -5.85 -10.31
CA GLU A 166 -4.13 -7.28 -10.54
C GLU A 166 -3.03 -7.90 -9.65
N MET A 167 -1.83 -7.32 -9.69
CA MET A 167 -0.69 -7.78 -8.89
C MET A 167 -0.96 -7.70 -7.38
N ILE A 168 -1.55 -6.60 -6.91
CA ILE A 168 -1.92 -6.43 -5.49
C ILE A 168 -3.02 -7.39 -5.07
N GLY A 169 -3.97 -7.67 -5.96
CA GLY A 169 -5.00 -8.69 -5.73
C GLY A 169 -4.38 -10.03 -5.34
N PHE A 170 -3.34 -10.46 -6.04
CA PHE A 170 -2.65 -11.72 -5.77
C PHE A 170 -1.65 -11.63 -4.60
N LEU A 171 -0.68 -10.71 -4.68
CA LEU A 171 0.46 -10.69 -3.75
C LEU A 171 0.12 -10.17 -2.35
N SER A 172 -0.92 -9.35 -2.23
CA SER A 172 -1.29 -8.70 -0.98
C SER A 172 -2.70 -9.10 -0.52
N GLN A 173 -3.73 -8.78 -1.29
CA GLN A 173 -5.11 -8.91 -0.82
C GLN A 173 -5.52 -10.38 -0.62
N LEU A 174 -5.21 -11.26 -1.57
CA LEU A 174 -5.47 -12.69 -1.44
C LEU A 174 -4.74 -13.29 -0.23
N THR A 175 -3.49 -12.90 0.03
CA THR A 175 -2.73 -13.41 1.18
C THR A 175 -3.38 -13.01 2.51
N HIS A 176 -3.91 -11.80 2.61
CA HIS A 176 -4.69 -11.37 3.78
C HIS A 176 -6.02 -12.12 3.89
N CYS A 177 -6.72 -12.35 2.77
CA CYS A 177 -7.95 -13.16 2.77
C CYS A 177 -7.69 -14.58 3.29
N ILE A 178 -6.60 -15.22 2.86
CA ILE A 178 -6.19 -16.55 3.32
C ILE A 178 -5.93 -16.54 4.82
N ALA A 179 -5.14 -15.58 5.32
CA ALA A 179 -4.80 -15.48 6.74
C ALA A 179 -6.05 -15.23 7.61
N VAL A 180 -6.92 -14.31 7.21
CA VAL A 180 -8.18 -14.01 7.92
C VAL A 180 -9.11 -15.22 7.92
N THR A 181 -9.28 -15.88 6.76
CA THR A 181 -10.13 -17.06 6.64
C THR A 181 -9.59 -18.22 7.50
N LEU A 182 -8.28 -18.46 7.49
CA LEU A 182 -7.65 -19.49 8.30
C LEU A 182 -7.88 -19.25 9.80
N MET A 183 -7.79 -18.00 10.27
CA MET A 183 -8.02 -17.65 11.66
C MET A 183 -9.50 -17.68 12.07
N SER A 184 -10.42 -17.49 11.12
CA SER A 184 -11.86 -17.44 11.40
C SER A 184 -12.59 -18.78 11.18
N CYS A 185 -12.00 -19.72 10.43
CA CYS A 185 -12.69 -20.98 10.09
C CYS A 185 -12.77 -21.99 11.25
N LYS A 186 -11.98 -21.81 12.30
CA LYS A 186 -11.97 -22.71 13.46
C LYS A 186 -11.64 -21.95 14.74
N GLU A 187 -12.33 -22.29 15.84
CA GLU A 187 -11.93 -21.83 17.19
C GLU A 187 -10.54 -22.39 17.53
N SER A 188 -9.59 -21.49 17.78
CA SER A 188 -8.17 -21.84 17.89
C SER A 188 -7.54 -21.52 19.25
N ARG A 189 -8.29 -20.91 20.20
CA ARG A 189 -7.76 -20.46 21.49
C ARG A 189 -7.00 -21.53 22.26
N HIS A 190 -7.54 -22.75 22.30
CA HIS A 190 -6.93 -23.89 22.97
C HIS A 190 -5.77 -24.54 22.20
N LEU A 191 -5.51 -24.06 20.96
CA LEU A 191 -4.44 -24.59 20.10
C LEU A 191 -3.14 -23.79 20.23
N VAL A 192 -3.13 -22.71 21.00
CA VAL A 192 -1.96 -21.83 21.14
C VAL A 192 -0.72 -22.57 21.63
N ASP A 193 -0.89 -23.54 22.51
CA ASP A 193 0.21 -24.34 23.09
C ASP A 193 0.78 -25.38 22.11
N TYR A 194 0.08 -25.64 21.01
CA TYR A 194 0.48 -26.59 19.95
C TYR A 194 0.96 -25.91 18.69
N THR A 195 1.02 -24.56 18.69
CA THR A 195 1.32 -23.74 17.51
C THR A 195 2.82 -23.69 17.22
N GLY A 196 3.22 -24.05 16.01
CA GLY A 196 4.57 -23.85 15.47
C GLY A 196 4.71 -22.56 14.69
N ASP A 197 5.94 -22.26 14.23
CA ASP A 197 6.26 -21.03 13.51
C ASP A 197 5.51 -20.91 12.17
N SER A 198 5.33 -22.02 11.44
CA SER A 198 4.60 -22.03 10.16
C SER A 198 3.20 -21.45 10.27
N PHE A 199 2.47 -21.75 11.35
CA PHE A 199 1.14 -21.18 11.56
C PHE A 199 1.21 -19.70 11.92
N ARG A 200 2.16 -19.31 12.79
CA ARG A 200 2.37 -17.91 13.19
C ARG A 200 2.76 -17.04 12.01
N ASP A 201 3.67 -17.52 11.16
CA ASP A 201 4.13 -16.78 9.97
C ASP A 201 2.97 -16.58 8.99
N LEU A 202 2.20 -17.64 8.69
CA LEU A 202 1.09 -17.58 7.76
C LEU A 202 -0.06 -16.69 8.26
N THR A 203 -0.29 -16.64 9.58
CA THR A 203 -1.39 -15.90 10.19
C THR A 203 -1.00 -14.53 10.77
N ARG A 204 0.27 -14.14 10.69
CA ARG A 204 0.77 -12.85 11.22
C ARG A 204 -0.04 -11.67 10.72
N ILE A 205 -0.38 -11.68 9.45
CA ILE A 205 -1.15 -10.61 8.78
C ILE A 205 -2.67 -10.71 8.98
N ALA A 206 -3.17 -11.68 9.74
CA ALA A 206 -4.60 -11.79 10.05
C ALA A 206 -5.06 -10.76 11.09
N LYS A 207 -4.13 -10.14 11.84
CA LYS A 207 -4.44 -8.98 12.69
C LYS A 207 -4.54 -7.74 11.80
N ILE A 208 -5.75 -7.42 11.41
CA ILE A 208 -6.06 -6.52 10.31
C ILE A 208 -6.91 -5.33 10.78
N ASN A 209 -6.75 -4.16 10.17
CA ASN A 209 -7.68 -3.04 10.35
C ASN A 209 -8.89 -3.27 9.44
N GLU A 210 -10.01 -3.66 10.03
CA GLU A 210 -11.22 -4.07 9.30
C GLU A 210 -11.80 -2.95 8.41
N ASN A 211 -11.73 -1.70 8.83
CA ASN A 211 -12.27 -0.58 8.06
C ASN A 211 -11.42 -0.32 6.80
N MET A 212 -10.11 -0.25 6.96
CA MET A 212 -9.19 -0.04 5.83
C MET A 212 -9.25 -1.19 4.83
N TRP A 213 -9.17 -2.42 5.32
CA TRP A 213 -9.06 -3.57 4.44
C TRP A 213 -10.37 -3.89 3.72
N SER A 214 -11.53 -3.70 4.38
CA SER A 214 -12.81 -3.86 3.70
C SER A 214 -12.98 -2.85 2.56
N GLU A 215 -12.54 -1.60 2.73
CA GLU A 215 -12.54 -0.59 1.68
C GLU A 215 -11.62 -1.00 0.51
N LEU A 216 -10.37 -1.40 0.81
CA LEU A 216 -9.42 -1.84 -0.21
C LEU A 216 -9.90 -3.08 -0.99
N PHE A 217 -10.50 -4.05 -0.31
CA PHE A 217 -11.07 -5.25 -0.96
C PHE A 217 -12.23 -4.88 -1.90
N LEU A 218 -13.12 -4.00 -1.44
CA LEU A 218 -14.26 -3.56 -2.26
C LEU A 218 -13.84 -2.72 -3.46
N MET A 219 -12.82 -1.90 -3.33
CA MET A 219 -12.30 -1.08 -4.44
C MET A 219 -11.56 -1.91 -5.50
N ASN A 220 -11.01 -3.06 -5.13
CA ASN A 220 -10.35 -3.99 -6.03
C ASN A 220 -11.13 -5.32 -6.19
N ARG A 221 -12.45 -5.25 -6.02
CA ARG A 221 -13.31 -6.42 -5.87
C ARG A 221 -13.17 -7.43 -7.00
N ASP A 222 -13.22 -6.98 -8.23
CA ASP A 222 -13.31 -7.88 -9.39
C ASP A 222 -11.97 -8.62 -9.59
N GLU A 223 -10.84 -7.93 -9.46
CA GLU A 223 -9.50 -8.53 -9.49
C GLU A 223 -9.29 -9.49 -8.30
N LEU A 224 -9.67 -9.08 -7.09
CA LEU A 224 -9.54 -9.93 -5.92
C LEU A 224 -10.38 -11.21 -6.04
N LEU A 225 -11.63 -11.12 -6.52
CA LEU A 225 -12.47 -12.28 -6.76
C LEU A 225 -11.84 -13.23 -7.78
N SER A 226 -11.28 -12.70 -8.88
CA SER A 226 -10.56 -13.51 -9.88
C SER A 226 -9.39 -14.27 -9.24
N GLN A 227 -8.59 -13.62 -8.38
CA GLN A 227 -7.48 -14.28 -7.69
C GLN A 227 -7.96 -15.30 -6.66
N MET A 228 -9.07 -15.04 -5.97
CA MET A 228 -9.69 -15.99 -5.03
C MET A 228 -10.20 -17.23 -5.75
N ASP A 229 -10.86 -17.08 -6.90
CA ASP A 229 -11.37 -18.19 -7.70
C ASP A 229 -10.23 -19.07 -8.20
N LEU A 230 -9.15 -18.48 -8.71
CA LEU A 230 -7.94 -19.19 -9.10
C LEU A 230 -7.32 -19.97 -7.92
N PHE A 231 -7.24 -19.36 -6.74
CA PHE A 231 -6.74 -20.01 -5.54
C PHE A 231 -7.63 -21.19 -5.12
N LEU A 232 -8.95 -21.01 -5.12
CA LEU A 232 -9.92 -22.07 -4.78
C LEU A 232 -9.85 -23.23 -5.75
N GLU A 233 -9.68 -22.99 -7.04
CA GLU A 233 -9.47 -24.03 -8.05
C GLU A 233 -8.23 -24.89 -7.69
N HIS A 234 -7.08 -24.25 -7.47
CA HIS A 234 -5.83 -24.93 -7.12
C HIS A 234 -5.91 -25.64 -5.77
N PHE A 235 -6.55 -25.04 -4.77
CA PHE A 235 -6.77 -25.68 -3.49
C PHE A 235 -7.67 -26.91 -3.59
N THR A 236 -8.68 -26.86 -4.47
CA THR A 236 -9.59 -27.96 -4.76
C THR A 236 -8.86 -29.12 -5.45
N ILE A 237 -7.93 -28.82 -6.38
CA ILE A 237 -7.07 -29.85 -7.02
C ILE A 237 -6.26 -30.60 -5.94
N LEU A 238 -5.61 -29.87 -5.02
CA LEU A 238 -4.83 -30.47 -3.93
C LEU A 238 -5.72 -31.31 -3.01
N ARG A 239 -6.87 -30.79 -2.59
CA ARG A 239 -7.85 -31.48 -1.75
C ARG A 239 -8.31 -32.79 -2.42
N ASN A 240 -8.65 -32.76 -3.68
CA ASN A 240 -9.13 -33.93 -4.42
C ASN A 240 -8.03 -34.97 -4.66
N ALA A 241 -6.79 -34.55 -4.88
CA ALA A 241 -5.64 -35.43 -4.94
C ALA A 241 -5.43 -36.16 -3.60
N LEU A 242 -5.53 -35.44 -2.49
CA LEU A 242 -5.45 -36.02 -1.16
C LEU A 242 -6.57 -37.04 -0.90
N GLU A 243 -7.82 -36.70 -1.25
CA GLU A 243 -8.98 -37.59 -1.09
C GLU A 243 -8.83 -38.91 -1.85
N ARG A 244 -8.21 -38.88 -3.04
CA ARG A 244 -7.97 -40.06 -3.89
C ARG A 244 -6.65 -40.79 -3.58
N GLY A 245 -5.82 -40.25 -2.68
CA GLY A 245 -4.48 -40.77 -2.43
C GLY A 245 -3.50 -40.61 -3.60
N ASP A 246 -3.75 -39.59 -4.47
CA ASP A 246 -2.92 -39.30 -5.65
C ASP A 246 -1.65 -38.55 -5.24
N ALA A 247 -0.66 -39.31 -4.82
CA ALA A 247 0.63 -38.81 -4.38
C ALA A 247 1.41 -38.09 -5.51
N GLU A 248 1.24 -38.48 -6.76
CA GLU A 248 1.99 -37.89 -7.87
C GLU A 248 1.50 -36.49 -8.19
N THR A 249 0.20 -36.26 -8.21
CA THR A 249 -0.37 -34.90 -8.34
C THR A 249 0.09 -34.02 -7.19
N MET A 250 0.04 -34.48 -5.94
CA MET A 250 0.51 -33.69 -4.78
C MET A 250 1.99 -33.32 -4.90
N LYS A 251 2.87 -34.30 -5.23
CA LYS A 251 4.30 -34.08 -5.45
C LYS A 251 4.58 -33.08 -6.59
N SER A 252 3.81 -33.15 -7.67
CA SER A 252 3.94 -32.21 -8.79
C SER A 252 3.66 -30.78 -8.36
N MET A 253 2.58 -30.55 -7.60
CA MET A 253 2.24 -29.24 -7.07
C MET A 253 3.32 -28.73 -6.10
N MET A 254 3.86 -29.58 -5.22
CA MET A 254 4.92 -29.23 -4.29
C MET A 254 6.24 -28.87 -4.99
N ARG A 255 6.60 -29.61 -6.05
CA ARG A 255 7.78 -29.28 -6.88
C ARG A 255 7.63 -27.91 -7.55
N LEU A 256 6.49 -27.65 -8.16
CA LEU A 256 6.18 -26.37 -8.79
C LEU A 256 6.22 -25.22 -7.76
N SER A 257 5.64 -25.41 -6.58
CA SER A 257 5.67 -24.44 -5.49
C SER A 257 7.13 -24.14 -5.07
N THR A 258 7.95 -25.17 -4.87
CA THR A 258 9.36 -25.02 -4.51
C THR A 258 10.16 -24.25 -5.58
N GLU A 259 9.91 -24.55 -6.85
CA GLU A 259 10.56 -23.84 -7.97
C GLU A 259 10.20 -22.36 -7.96
N ARG A 260 8.90 -22.05 -7.89
CA ARG A 260 8.40 -20.66 -7.89
C ARG A 260 8.86 -19.88 -6.66
N ARG A 261 8.93 -20.52 -5.48
CA ARG A 261 9.34 -19.85 -4.24
C ARG A 261 10.76 -19.29 -4.31
N ARG A 262 11.66 -19.92 -5.09
CA ARG A 262 13.05 -19.45 -5.28
C ARG A 262 13.16 -18.06 -5.88
N TYR A 263 12.17 -17.61 -6.66
CA TYR A 263 12.15 -16.25 -7.20
C TYR A 263 12.01 -15.16 -6.12
N PHE A 264 11.48 -15.52 -4.96
CA PHE A 264 11.23 -14.61 -3.84
C PHE A 264 12.29 -14.69 -2.73
N ASP A 265 13.33 -15.49 -2.92
CA ASP A 265 14.44 -15.52 -1.98
C ASP A 265 15.24 -14.22 -2.14
N LYS A 266 15.48 -13.52 -1.02
CA LYS A 266 16.30 -12.31 -1.05
C LYS A 266 17.69 -12.70 -1.55
N LYS A 267 18.21 -12.02 -2.56
CA LYS A 267 19.62 -12.12 -2.95
C LYS A 267 20.45 -11.74 -1.73
N GLN A 268 21.26 -12.67 -1.26
CA GLN A 268 22.22 -12.43 -0.19
C GLN A 268 23.29 -11.46 -0.62
#